data_8953ac33d65ad764194fcdb4c4f5370b
#
_entry.id   8953ac33d65ad764194fcdb4c4f5370b
#
_cell.length_a   1.000
_cell.length_b   1.000
_cell.length_c   1.000
_cell.angle_alpha   90.00
_cell.angle_beta   90.00
_cell.angle_gamma   90.00
#
_symmetry.space_group_name_H-M   'P 1'
#
loop_
_entity.id
_entity.type
_entity.pdbx_description
1 polymer ?
#
loop_
_entity_poly.entity_id
_entity_poly.type
_entity_poly.pdbx_seq_one_letter_code
_entity_poly.pdbx_strand_id
1 'polypeptide(L)'
;MDALLRRLPVFKGKQRLARLLYGNSIASKKDFWVKGKQNCEYLLPNLVENIGFEIFINGIFEKETSDFFASVLPANGVFLDLGANIGTITVPLIKKRQDIKIVCVEAAPWIFNYLEKNLARNHARNVTAINKVLFYTDNEEVNFYSPGDKFGKGSLSPVFTDKLVKVKTIKVDSLVQEMEIPKVDIIKIDVEGYEYHVFKGAVDLLSKADAPDIVFEFVDWAEGNAKGIQVGDAQQILLDLGYRIYHFNNKLKHMKQLPGVIKQGFFMLFASKKYKTRE
;
A
#
# COMPACT_ATOMS: atom_id res chain seq x y z
N MET A 1 7.90 20.12 -21.60
CA MET A 1 6.43 19.85 -21.52
C MET A 1 6.06 19.25 -20.18
N ASP A 2 6.85 18.34 -19.62
CA ASP A 2 6.61 17.68 -18.32
C ASP A 2 6.49 18.67 -17.13
N ALA A 3 7.32 19.71 -17.14
CA ALA A 3 7.29 20.72 -16.08
C ALA A 3 6.02 21.59 -16.08
N LEU A 4 5.37 21.76 -17.21
CA LEU A 4 4.15 22.58 -17.31
C LEU A 4 2.95 21.86 -16.70
N LEU A 5 2.73 20.60 -17.05
CA LEU A 5 1.62 19.81 -16.49
C LEU A 5 1.73 19.62 -14.97
N ARG A 6 2.96 19.46 -14.45
CA ARG A 6 3.18 19.35 -12.98
C ARG A 6 2.86 20.62 -12.21
N ARG A 7 2.98 21.78 -12.85
CA ARG A 7 2.66 23.09 -12.23
C ARG A 7 1.15 23.32 -12.13
N LEU A 8 0.36 22.65 -13.00
CA LEU A 8 -1.09 22.75 -12.92
C LEU A 8 -1.61 22.04 -11.67
N PRO A 9 -2.65 22.61 -11.02
CA PRO A 9 -3.33 21.92 -9.93
C PRO A 9 -3.91 20.58 -10.40
N VAL A 10 -4.19 19.68 -9.45
CA VAL A 10 -4.96 18.46 -9.75
C VAL A 10 -6.40 18.85 -9.99
N PHE A 11 -6.94 18.51 -11.16
CA PHE A 11 -8.32 18.74 -11.53
C PHE A 11 -8.91 17.54 -12.25
N LYS A 12 -10.24 17.39 -12.21
CA LYS A 12 -10.97 16.31 -12.88
C LYS A 12 -10.71 16.37 -14.39
N GLY A 13 -10.11 15.31 -14.96
CA GLY A 13 -9.75 15.23 -16.37
C GLY A 13 -8.30 15.56 -16.72
N LYS A 14 -7.45 15.98 -15.75
CA LYS A 14 -6.02 16.23 -15.96
C LYS A 14 -5.30 15.02 -16.56
N GLN A 15 -5.60 13.82 -16.07
CA GLN A 15 -5.03 12.57 -16.61
C GLN A 15 -5.44 12.35 -18.07
N ARG A 16 -6.71 12.59 -18.40
CA ARG A 16 -7.21 12.45 -19.78
C ARG A 16 -6.52 13.44 -20.73
N LEU A 17 -6.39 14.69 -20.31
CA LEU A 17 -5.66 15.71 -21.07
C LEU A 17 -4.20 15.32 -21.27
N ALA A 18 -3.54 14.85 -20.22
CA ALA A 18 -2.15 14.41 -20.28
C ALA A 18 -1.98 13.19 -21.23
N ARG A 19 -2.88 12.22 -21.19
CA ARG A 19 -2.86 11.09 -22.14
C ARG A 19 -3.04 11.52 -23.59
N LEU A 20 -3.87 12.52 -23.85
CA LEU A 20 -4.00 13.12 -25.18
C LEU A 20 -2.70 13.81 -25.66
N LEU A 21 -2.06 14.59 -24.76
CA LEU A 21 -0.85 15.35 -25.10
C LEU A 21 0.40 14.47 -25.27
N TYR A 22 0.52 13.40 -24.50
CA TYR A 22 1.68 12.51 -24.53
C TYR A 22 1.51 11.33 -25.48
N GLY A 23 0.27 10.95 -25.82
CA GLY A 23 -0.07 9.95 -26.84
C GLY A 23 0.84 8.71 -26.79
N ASN A 24 1.40 8.36 -27.94
CA ASN A 24 2.27 7.18 -28.12
C ASN A 24 3.58 7.24 -27.32
N SER A 25 4.03 8.42 -26.88
CA SER A 25 5.25 8.55 -26.08
C SER A 25 5.11 7.96 -24.67
N ILE A 26 3.88 7.74 -24.19
CA ILE A 26 3.61 7.08 -22.90
C ILE A 26 4.04 5.62 -22.93
N ALA A 27 3.68 4.89 -23.99
CA ALA A 27 3.97 3.47 -24.10
C ALA A 27 5.47 3.16 -24.25
N SER A 28 6.24 4.10 -24.79
CA SER A 28 7.68 3.91 -25.06
C SER A 28 8.59 4.24 -23.86
N LYS A 29 8.09 4.97 -22.85
CA LYS A 29 8.90 5.34 -21.69
C LYS A 29 8.92 4.22 -20.65
N LYS A 30 10.12 3.66 -20.42
CA LYS A 30 10.39 2.63 -19.42
C LYS A 30 11.67 2.98 -18.66
N ASP A 31 11.75 2.54 -17.41
CA ASP A 31 12.97 2.59 -16.58
C ASP A 31 13.61 3.97 -16.50
N PHE A 32 12.84 4.99 -16.13
CA PHE A 32 13.34 6.36 -16.09
C PHE A 32 13.04 7.07 -14.76
N TRP A 33 13.95 7.95 -14.36
CA TRP A 33 13.83 8.74 -13.14
C TRP A 33 12.90 9.93 -13.33
N VAL A 34 12.05 10.15 -12.33
CA VAL A 34 11.14 11.29 -12.24
C VAL A 34 11.36 12.02 -10.92
N LYS A 35 11.59 13.34 -10.99
CA LYS A 35 11.53 14.21 -9.81
C LYS A 35 10.06 14.48 -9.49
N GLY A 36 9.63 14.05 -8.33
CA GLY A 36 8.28 14.26 -7.79
C GLY A 36 8.17 15.54 -6.96
N LYS A 37 7.02 15.69 -6.29
CA LYS A 37 6.81 16.69 -5.25
C LYS A 37 7.57 16.33 -3.97
N GLN A 38 7.75 17.30 -3.06
CA GLN A 38 8.38 17.10 -1.75
C GLN A 38 9.82 16.54 -1.85
N ASN A 39 10.53 16.86 -2.91
CA ASN A 39 11.87 16.33 -3.21
C ASN A 39 11.94 14.80 -3.30
N CYS A 40 10.81 14.14 -3.62
CA CYS A 40 10.79 12.72 -3.93
C CYS A 40 11.38 12.48 -5.32
N GLU A 41 12.12 11.38 -5.46
CA GLU A 41 12.59 10.91 -6.75
C GLU A 41 12.16 9.45 -6.96
N TYR A 42 11.64 9.13 -8.15
CA TYR A 42 11.14 7.79 -8.46
C TYR A 42 11.75 7.27 -9.75
N LEU A 43 12.25 6.05 -9.71
CA LEU A 43 12.45 5.23 -10.90
C LEU A 43 11.11 4.59 -11.24
N LEU A 44 10.53 4.96 -12.37
CA LEU A 44 9.25 4.43 -12.81
C LEU A 44 9.47 3.30 -13.81
N PRO A 45 8.81 2.13 -13.63
CA PRO A 45 8.88 1.04 -14.58
C PRO A 45 8.32 1.42 -15.95
N ASN A 46 7.21 2.14 -15.99
CA ASN A 46 6.54 2.61 -17.20
C ASN A 46 5.49 3.67 -16.89
N LEU A 47 4.81 4.19 -17.91
CA LEU A 47 3.67 5.12 -17.80
C LEU A 47 2.34 4.50 -18.25
N VAL A 48 2.31 3.23 -18.57
CA VAL A 48 1.06 2.50 -18.90
C VAL A 48 0.23 2.32 -17.65
N GLU A 49 0.89 1.97 -16.53
CA GLU A 49 0.26 1.86 -15.22
C GLU A 49 -0.12 3.22 -14.65
N ASN A 50 -1.30 3.27 -14.01
CA ASN A 50 -1.85 4.53 -13.48
C ASN A 50 -0.95 5.16 -12.41
N ILE A 51 -0.35 4.36 -11.55
CA ILE A 51 0.58 4.81 -10.49
C ILE A 51 1.74 5.60 -11.10
N GLY A 52 2.44 5.01 -12.08
CA GLY A 52 3.56 5.67 -12.76
C GLY A 52 3.13 6.92 -13.52
N PHE A 53 1.99 6.85 -14.21
CA PHE A 53 1.45 7.99 -14.93
C PHE A 53 1.07 9.14 -14.01
N GLU A 54 0.44 8.85 -12.87
CA GLU A 54 0.07 9.88 -11.89
C GLU A 54 1.29 10.54 -11.25
N ILE A 55 2.30 9.76 -10.84
CA ILE A 55 3.58 10.32 -10.38
C ILE A 55 4.19 11.21 -11.45
N PHE A 56 4.16 10.79 -12.71
CA PHE A 56 4.72 11.56 -13.82
C PHE A 56 4.02 12.91 -14.01
N ILE A 57 2.68 12.98 -13.95
CA ILE A 57 1.91 14.21 -14.21
C ILE A 57 1.66 15.07 -12.97
N ASN A 58 1.55 14.47 -11.79
CA ASN A 58 1.24 15.15 -10.53
C ASN A 58 2.44 15.30 -9.60
N GLY A 59 3.50 14.51 -9.83
CA GLY A 59 4.70 14.47 -9.02
C GLY A 59 4.57 13.66 -7.72
N ILE A 60 3.42 13.07 -7.47
CA ILE A 60 3.14 12.26 -6.28
C ILE A 60 1.88 11.42 -6.53
N PHE A 61 1.83 10.23 -5.96
CA PHE A 61 0.67 9.36 -5.91
C PHE A 61 0.10 9.35 -4.50
N GLU A 62 -1.20 9.33 -4.35
CA GLU A 62 -1.89 9.27 -3.05
C GLU A 62 -1.34 10.22 -1.97
N LYS A 63 -1.13 11.48 -2.36
CA LYS A 63 -0.57 12.50 -1.46
C LYS A 63 -1.32 12.59 -0.13
N GLU A 64 -2.63 12.59 -0.19
CA GLU A 64 -3.51 12.73 0.97
C GLU A 64 -3.33 11.58 1.95
N THR A 65 -3.16 10.35 1.45
CA THR A 65 -2.92 9.15 2.27
C THR A 65 -1.57 9.24 2.99
N SER A 66 -0.51 9.66 2.29
CA SER A 66 0.79 9.87 2.92
C SER A 66 0.80 11.05 3.92
N ASP A 67 0.02 12.11 3.65
CA ASP A 67 -0.17 13.23 4.57
C ASP A 67 -0.89 12.79 5.84
N PHE A 68 -1.92 11.95 5.70
CA PHE A 68 -2.62 11.35 6.82
C PHE A 68 -1.66 10.59 7.73
N PHE A 69 -0.90 9.63 7.20
CA PHE A 69 0.05 8.86 8.00
C PHE A 69 1.09 9.75 8.68
N ALA A 70 1.62 10.76 7.98
CA ALA A 70 2.54 11.71 8.58
C ALA A 70 1.95 12.48 9.77
N SER A 71 0.62 12.73 9.74
CA SER A 71 -0.07 13.50 10.78
C SER A 71 -0.48 12.70 12.01
N VAL A 72 -0.72 11.39 11.85
CA VAL A 72 -1.25 10.54 12.94
C VAL A 72 -0.19 9.66 13.58
N LEU A 73 0.94 9.41 12.92
CA LEU A 73 2.05 8.67 13.50
C LEU A 73 2.67 9.44 14.68
N PRO A 74 2.85 8.80 15.85
CA PRO A 74 3.54 9.41 16.98
C PRO A 74 5.02 9.68 16.67
N ALA A 75 5.68 10.48 17.49
CA ALA A 75 7.12 10.66 17.42
C ALA A 75 7.83 9.31 17.63
N ASN A 76 8.84 9.01 16.80
CA ASN A 76 9.55 7.73 16.77
C ASN A 76 8.63 6.51 16.52
N GLY A 77 7.45 6.72 15.93
CA GLY A 77 6.48 5.65 15.67
C GLY A 77 6.97 4.64 14.63
N VAL A 78 6.32 3.49 14.59
CA VAL A 78 6.58 2.42 13.64
C VAL A 78 5.41 2.24 12.68
N PHE A 79 5.73 2.27 11.38
CA PHE A 79 4.79 2.11 10.29
C PHE A 79 5.12 0.86 9.47
N LEU A 80 4.13 0.02 9.21
CA LEU A 80 4.24 -1.10 8.26
C LEU A 80 3.53 -0.73 6.96
N ASP A 81 4.27 -0.74 5.83
CA ASP A 81 3.76 -0.54 4.47
C ASP A 81 3.70 -1.91 3.78
N LEU A 82 2.56 -2.58 3.90
CA LEU A 82 2.32 -3.94 3.43
C LEU A 82 1.68 -3.89 2.04
N GLY A 83 2.42 -4.34 1.02
CA GLY A 83 2.16 -4.07 -0.38
C GLY A 83 2.71 -2.70 -0.78
N ALA A 84 4.00 -2.47 -0.50
CA ALA A 84 4.63 -1.16 -0.65
C ALA A 84 4.83 -0.73 -2.12
N ASN A 85 4.67 -1.66 -3.06
CA ASN A 85 4.87 -1.39 -4.48
C ASN A 85 6.25 -0.75 -4.72
N ILE A 86 6.35 0.30 -5.53
CA ILE A 86 7.60 1.06 -5.76
C ILE A 86 7.90 2.11 -4.68
N GLY A 87 7.20 2.07 -3.53
CA GLY A 87 7.38 3.00 -2.40
C GLY A 87 6.55 4.28 -2.50
N THR A 88 5.35 4.20 -3.09
CA THR A 88 4.49 5.37 -3.35
C THR A 88 4.00 6.07 -2.09
N ILE A 89 3.82 5.34 -0.99
CA ILE A 89 3.46 5.88 0.33
C ILE A 89 4.73 6.15 1.15
N THR A 90 5.65 5.19 1.19
CA THR A 90 6.86 5.26 2.00
C THR A 90 7.76 6.42 1.62
N VAL A 91 8.03 6.65 0.33
CA VAL A 91 8.96 7.71 -0.12
C VAL A 91 8.50 9.13 0.29
N PRO A 92 7.24 9.55 0.07
CA PRO A 92 6.80 10.87 0.56
C PRO A 92 6.69 10.93 2.08
N LEU A 93 6.42 9.80 2.76
CA LEU A 93 6.32 9.76 4.21
C LEU A 93 7.67 10.02 4.88
N ILE A 94 8.77 9.41 4.42
CA ILE A 94 10.11 9.67 4.96
C ILE A 94 10.61 11.08 4.72
N LYS A 95 10.13 11.76 3.65
CA LYS A 95 10.48 13.18 3.42
C LYS A 95 9.85 14.12 4.45
N LYS A 96 8.76 13.71 5.08
CA LYS A 96 8.03 14.47 6.12
C LYS A 96 8.43 14.06 7.53
N ARG A 97 8.74 12.79 7.73
CA ARG A 97 8.94 12.17 9.03
C ARG A 97 10.21 11.31 9.01
N GLN A 98 11.32 11.91 9.37
CA GLN A 98 12.62 11.22 9.47
C GLN A 98 12.81 10.53 10.82
N ASP A 99 11.94 10.77 11.77
CA ASP A 99 11.95 10.23 13.12
C ASP A 99 11.31 8.84 13.22
N ILE A 100 10.48 8.43 12.26
CA ILE A 100 9.76 7.14 12.29
C ILE A 100 10.58 6.00 11.69
N LYS A 101 10.25 4.78 12.11
CA LYS A 101 10.74 3.55 11.45
C LYS A 101 9.67 3.01 10.49
N ILE A 102 10.08 2.55 9.32
CA ILE A 102 9.18 1.95 8.34
C ILE A 102 9.68 0.58 7.95
N VAL A 103 8.77 -0.39 7.87
CA VAL A 103 9.02 -1.69 7.26
C VAL A 103 8.12 -1.81 6.04
N CYS A 104 8.74 -2.01 4.88
CA CYS A 104 8.05 -2.21 3.60
C CYS A 104 8.09 -3.68 3.22
N VAL A 105 6.96 -4.24 2.83
CA VAL A 105 6.90 -5.58 2.24
C VAL A 105 6.32 -5.49 0.84
N GLU A 106 7.04 -6.05 -0.14
CA GLU A 106 6.61 -6.13 -1.53
C GLU A 106 6.87 -7.55 -2.06
N ALA A 107 5.82 -8.17 -2.61
CA ALA A 107 5.87 -9.57 -3.01
C ALA A 107 6.57 -9.79 -4.36
N ALA A 108 6.31 -8.95 -5.36
CA ALA A 108 6.87 -9.11 -6.70
C ALA A 108 8.36 -8.76 -6.74
N PRO A 109 9.31 -9.70 -7.01
CA PRO A 109 10.74 -9.42 -6.95
C PRO A 109 11.19 -8.30 -7.90
N TRP A 110 10.57 -8.19 -9.09
CA TRP A 110 10.92 -7.15 -10.02
C TRP A 110 10.45 -5.76 -9.56
N ILE A 111 9.28 -5.64 -8.91
CA ILE A 111 8.78 -4.40 -8.31
C ILE A 111 9.61 -4.04 -7.10
N PHE A 112 9.96 -5.02 -6.27
CA PHE A 112 10.84 -4.86 -5.12
C PHE A 112 12.19 -4.22 -5.49
N ASN A 113 12.76 -4.59 -6.63
CA ASN A 113 13.99 -3.95 -7.14
C ASN A 113 13.80 -2.44 -7.44
N TYR A 114 12.61 -2.01 -7.87
CA TYR A 114 12.29 -0.58 -8.00
C TYR A 114 12.09 0.07 -6.63
N LEU A 115 11.45 -0.60 -5.70
CA LEU A 115 11.31 -0.13 -4.31
C LEU A 115 12.69 0.15 -3.69
N GLU A 116 13.62 -0.82 -3.73
CA GLU A 116 14.97 -0.64 -3.21
C GLU A 116 15.70 0.55 -3.84
N LYS A 117 15.65 0.67 -5.17
CA LYS A 117 16.26 1.81 -5.89
C LYS A 117 15.64 3.15 -5.50
N ASN A 118 14.32 3.19 -5.35
CA ASN A 118 13.61 4.39 -4.93
C ASN A 118 13.95 4.77 -3.49
N LEU A 119 14.00 3.81 -2.57
CA LEU A 119 14.42 4.04 -1.19
C LEU A 119 15.85 4.56 -1.10
N ALA A 120 16.79 3.92 -1.80
CA ALA A 120 18.19 4.34 -1.84
C ALA A 120 18.35 5.77 -2.38
N ARG A 121 17.68 6.08 -3.49
CA ARG A 121 17.72 7.41 -4.13
C ARG A 121 17.16 8.52 -3.24
N ASN A 122 16.19 8.17 -2.39
CA ASN A 122 15.57 9.11 -1.47
C ASN A 122 16.23 9.15 -0.08
N HIS A 123 17.35 8.45 0.11
CA HIS A 123 18.10 8.38 1.38
C HIS A 123 17.25 7.87 2.56
N ALA A 124 16.47 6.83 2.32
CA ALA A 124 15.53 6.22 3.27
C ALA A 124 16.26 5.40 4.34
N ARG A 125 16.97 6.03 5.27
CA ARG A 125 17.83 5.37 6.28
C ARG A 125 17.07 4.57 7.33
N ASN A 126 15.84 4.97 7.63
CA ASN A 126 14.98 4.36 8.65
C ASN A 126 13.92 3.41 8.05
N VAL A 127 14.18 2.91 6.84
CA VAL A 127 13.30 1.99 6.13
C VAL A 127 14.00 0.66 5.90
N THR A 128 13.32 -0.42 6.25
CA THR A 128 13.72 -1.79 5.89
C THR A 128 12.74 -2.31 4.85
N ALA A 129 13.23 -2.80 3.73
CA ALA A 129 12.42 -3.41 2.69
C ALA A 129 12.62 -4.92 2.63
N ILE A 130 11.54 -5.68 2.44
CA ILE A 130 11.52 -7.15 2.49
C ILE A 130 10.74 -7.68 1.28
N ASN A 131 11.37 -8.59 0.51
CA ASN A 131 10.72 -9.27 -0.61
C ASN A 131 10.12 -10.59 -0.14
N LYS A 132 8.87 -10.58 0.25
CA LYS A 132 8.08 -11.72 0.71
C LYS A 132 6.62 -11.53 0.35
N VAL A 133 5.88 -12.62 0.28
CA VAL A 133 4.42 -12.62 0.26
C VAL A 133 3.91 -12.62 1.69
N LEU A 134 3.05 -11.68 2.02
CA LEU A 134 2.36 -11.65 3.32
C LEU A 134 1.25 -12.70 3.32
N PHE A 135 1.29 -13.61 4.28
CA PHE A 135 0.34 -14.71 4.37
C PHE A 135 0.19 -15.19 5.83
N TYR A 136 -0.63 -16.21 6.06
CA TYR A 136 -0.79 -16.79 7.41
C TYR A 136 0.17 -17.94 7.72
N THR A 137 1.14 -18.20 6.83
CA THR A 137 2.19 -19.21 6.99
C THR A 137 3.56 -18.60 6.69
N ASP A 138 4.62 -19.16 7.27
CA ASP A 138 6.00 -18.70 7.10
C ASP A 138 6.79 -19.64 6.18
N ASN A 139 7.66 -19.04 5.36
CA ASN A 139 8.65 -19.73 4.54
C ASN A 139 8.09 -20.76 3.53
N GLU A 140 6.80 -20.75 3.28
CA GLU A 140 6.21 -21.51 2.18
C GLU A 140 6.50 -20.83 0.84
N GLU A 141 6.90 -21.63 -0.15
CA GLU A 141 7.07 -21.15 -1.53
C GLU A 141 5.72 -21.15 -2.22
N VAL A 142 5.24 -19.98 -2.60
CA VAL A 142 3.95 -19.81 -3.28
C VAL A 142 4.12 -19.21 -4.68
N ASN A 143 3.16 -19.49 -5.55
CA ASN A 143 3.08 -18.85 -6.85
C ASN A 143 2.49 -17.45 -6.69
N PHE A 144 3.25 -16.43 -7.12
CA PHE A 144 2.79 -15.05 -7.16
C PHE A 144 2.68 -14.59 -8.61
N TYR A 145 1.52 -14.12 -9.01
CA TYR A 145 1.22 -13.72 -10.39
C TYR A 145 1.43 -12.21 -10.52
N SER A 146 2.37 -11.81 -11.38
CA SER A 146 2.74 -10.40 -11.54
C SER A 146 2.88 -10.03 -13.01
N PRO A 147 2.00 -9.16 -13.54
CA PRO A 147 2.12 -8.66 -14.91
C PRO A 147 3.38 -7.81 -15.06
N GLY A 148 4.11 -7.99 -16.18
CA GLY A 148 5.35 -7.25 -16.42
C GLY A 148 5.17 -5.77 -16.81
N ASP A 149 3.94 -5.33 -17.06
CA ASP A 149 3.60 -3.97 -17.49
C ASP A 149 2.63 -3.23 -16.55
N LYS A 150 1.97 -3.96 -15.65
CA LYS A 150 1.03 -3.41 -14.65
C LYS A 150 1.57 -3.65 -13.25
N PHE A 151 2.51 -2.83 -12.85
CA PHE A 151 3.20 -3.02 -11.57
C PHE A 151 2.34 -2.73 -10.33
N GLY A 152 1.11 -2.22 -10.49
CA GLY A 152 0.11 -2.13 -9.44
C GLY A 152 -0.78 -3.37 -9.31
N LYS A 153 -0.53 -4.46 -10.08
CA LYS A 153 -1.46 -5.58 -10.20
C LYS A 153 -0.77 -6.93 -9.97
N GLY A 154 -0.35 -7.19 -8.75
CA GLY A 154 0.20 -8.47 -8.33
C GLY A 154 -0.76 -9.24 -7.42
N SER A 155 -0.90 -10.57 -7.55
CA SER A 155 -1.81 -11.35 -6.73
C SER A 155 -1.35 -12.81 -6.57
N LEU A 156 -1.83 -13.49 -5.52
CA LEU A 156 -1.71 -14.94 -5.36
C LEU A 156 -2.68 -15.74 -6.24
N SER A 157 -3.61 -15.07 -6.91
CA SER A 157 -4.50 -15.65 -7.92
C SER A 157 -4.16 -15.14 -9.32
N PRO A 158 -4.31 -15.94 -10.40
CA PRO A 158 -3.99 -15.54 -11.77
C PRO A 158 -5.06 -14.63 -12.38
N VAL A 159 -5.43 -13.55 -11.65
CA VAL A 159 -6.52 -12.64 -12.04
C VAL A 159 -6.10 -11.69 -13.16
N PHE A 160 -4.85 -11.23 -13.12
CA PHE A 160 -4.35 -10.22 -14.06
C PHE A 160 -3.39 -10.77 -15.10
N THR A 161 -2.82 -11.94 -14.86
CA THR A 161 -1.81 -12.59 -15.71
C THR A 161 -1.63 -14.05 -15.29
N ASP A 162 -1.17 -14.87 -16.21
CA ASP A 162 -0.67 -16.23 -15.96
C ASP A 162 0.84 -16.29 -15.65
N LYS A 163 1.55 -15.16 -15.83
CA LYS A 163 2.98 -15.07 -15.50
C LYS A 163 3.18 -15.11 -14.01
N LEU A 164 3.87 -16.12 -13.53
CA LEU A 164 4.13 -16.33 -12.11
C LEU A 164 5.63 -16.28 -11.79
N VAL A 165 5.92 -15.94 -10.56
CA VAL A 165 7.20 -16.12 -9.90
C VAL A 165 6.97 -16.83 -8.58
N LYS A 166 7.98 -17.57 -8.10
CA LYS A 166 7.93 -18.22 -6.79
C LYS A 166 8.50 -17.27 -5.74
N VAL A 167 7.75 -17.06 -4.67
CA VAL A 167 8.14 -16.18 -3.57
C VAL A 167 7.81 -16.86 -2.24
N LYS A 168 8.66 -16.66 -1.24
CA LYS A 168 8.41 -17.20 0.11
C LYS A 168 7.45 -16.33 0.89
N THR A 169 6.59 -16.95 1.67
CA THR A 169 5.66 -16.28 2.57
C THR A 169 6.30 -15.80 3.87
N ILE A 170 5.65 -14.85 4.54
CA ILE A 170 5.94 -14.42 5.90
C ILE A 170 4.65 -13.97 6.58
N LYS A 171 4.46 -14.33 7.85
CA LYS A 171 3.42 -13.75 8.71
C LYS A 171 3.83 -12.36 9.18
N VAL A 172 2.87 -11.49 9.40
CA VAL A 172 3.15 -10.19 10.03
C VAL A 172 3.66 -10.37 11.46
N ASP A 173 3.13 -11.34 12.20
CA ASP A 173 3.59 -11.64 13.56
C ASP A 173 5.06 -12.06 13.58
N SER A 174 5.48 -12.95 12.66
CA SER A 174 6.88 -13.39 12.53
C SER A 174 7.77 -12.23 12.06
N LEU A 175 7.31 -11.39 11.12
CA LEU A 175 8.03 -10.21 10.67
C LEU A 175 8.32 -9.25 11.83
N VAL A 176 7.33 -8.97 12.65
CA VAL A 176 7.46 -8.08 13.83
C VAL A 176 8.42 -8.68 14.85
N GLN A 177 8.35 -9.98 15.07
CA GLN A 177 9.24 -10.71 15.97
C GLN A 177 10.69 -10.75 15.46
N GLU A 178 10.91 -11.13 14.20
CA GLU A 178 12.26 -11.23 13.59
C GLU A 178 12.99 -9.88 13.57
N MET A 179 12.23 -8.79 13.42
CA MET A 179 12.77 -7.42 13.42
C MET A 179 12.83 -6.77 14.80
N GLU A 180 12.50 -7.51 15.85
CA GLU A 180 12.50 -7.02 17.25
C GLU A 180 11.71 -5.70 17.40
N ILE A 181 10.56 -5.60 16.73
CA ILE A 181 9.72 -4.40 16.79
C ILE A 181 8.87 -4.44 18.06
N PRO A 182 9.11 -3.57 19.04
CA PRO A 182 8.39 -3.62 20.31
C PRO A 182 6.92 -3.22 20.18
N LYS A 183 6.64 -2.32 19.24
CA LYS A 183 5.30 -1.79 18.98
C LYS A 183 5.16 -1.32 17.56
N VAL A 184 4.05 -1.66 16.93
CA VAL A 184 3.61 -1.11 15.65
C VAL A 184 2.50 -0.10 15.92
N ASP A 185 2.58 1.10 15.33
CA ASP A 185 1.57 2.15 15.54
C ASP A 185 0.51 2.17 14.45
N ILE A 186 0.92 2.00 13.19
CA ILE A 186 0.00 2.00 12.04
C ILE A 186 0.47 0.97 11.01
N ILE A 187 -0.50 0.32 10.38
CA ILE A 187 -0.31 -0.58 9.23
C ILE A 187 -1.11 -0.04 8.04
N LYS A 188 -0.48 0.04 6.87
CA LYS A 188 -1.18 0.13 5.58
C LYS A 188 -1.11 -1.25 4.92
N ILE A 189 -2.24 -1.73 4.39
CA ILE A 189 -2.32 -3.01 3.68
C ILE A 189 -3.03 -2.80 2.34
N ASP A 190 -2.38 -3.27 1.29
CA ASP A 190 -2.90 -3.24 -0.07
C ASP A 190 -2.23 -4.39 -0.83
N VAL A 191 -2.89 -5.53 -0.83
CA VAL A 191 -2.37 -6.81 -1.33
C VAL A 191 -3.34 -7.47 -2.32
N GLU A 192 -4.16 -6.63 -2.97
CA GLU A 192 -5.01 -7.00 -4.10
C GLU A 192 -5.93 -8.21 -3.80
N GLY A 193 -6.68 -8.10 -2.67
CA GLY A 193 -7.72 -9.04 -2.25
C GLY A 193 -7.29 -10.13 -1.28
N TYR A 194 -6.04 -10.16 -0.84
CA TYR A 194 -5.53 -11.14 0.13
C TYR A 194 -5.40 -10.58 1.56
N GLU A 195 -6.07 -9.49 1.88
CA GLU A 195 -6.04 -8.80 3.18
C GLU A 195 -6.43 -9.73 4.34
N TYR A 196 -7.44 -10.60 4.15
CA TYR A 196 -7.83 -11.61 5.14
C TYR A 196 -6.66 -12.51 5.55
N HIS A 197 -5.87 -12.98 4.56
CA HIS A 197 -4.73 -13.87 4.83
C HIS A 197 -3.61 -13.14 5.56
N VAL A 198 -3.44 -11.85 5.29
CA VAL A 198 -2.49 -10.98 6.03
C VAL A 198 -2.95 -10.81 7.48
N PHE A 199 -4.24 -10.52 7.71
CA PHE A 199 -4.79 -10.40 9.07
C PHE A 199 -4.70 -11.71 9.85
N LYS A 200 -4.94 -12.85 9.19
CA LYS A 200 -4.79 -14.17 9.80
C LYS A 200 -3.34 -14.45 10.21
N GLY A 201 -2.35 -13.89 9.51
CA GLY A 201 -0.92 -13.95 9.85
C GLY A 201 -0.46 -12.86 10.83
N ALA A 202 -1.38 -12.04 11.35
CA ALA A 202 -1.13 -10.93 12.25
C ALA A 202 -1.92 -11.02 13.57
N VAL A 203 -2.53 -12.17 13.87
CA VAL A 203 -3.50 -12.32 14.97
C VAL A 203 -2.88 -11.95 16.32
N ASP A 204 -1.64 -12.33 16.57
CA ASP A 204 -0.97 -12.04 17.86
C ASP A 204 -0.75 -10.53 18.03
N LEU A 205 -0.31 -9.84 16.97
CA LEU A 205 -0.17 -8.38 16.97
C LEU A 205 -1.51 -7.68 17.11
N LEU A 206 -2.51 -8.12 16.32
CA LEU A 206 -3.82 -7.46 16.25
C LEU A 206 -4.71 -7.75 17.47
N SER A 207 -4.45 -8.81 18.24
CA SER A 207 -5.18 -9.11 19.48
C SER A 207 -4.79 -8.24 20.66
N LYS A 208 -3.63 -7.57 20.61
CA LYS A 208 -3.12 -6.74 21.71
C LYS A 208 -4.06 -5.57 22.03
N ALA A 209 -4.04 -5.13 23.29
CA ALA A 209 -4.82 -3.96 23.71
C ALA A 209 -4.35 -2.65 23.05
N ASP A 210 -3.05 -2.54 22.79
CA ASP A 210 -2.40 -1.42 22.12
C ASP A 210 -2.15 -1.68 20.61
N ALA A 211 -2.86 -2.63 20.03
CA ALA A 211 -2.78 -3.00 18.62
C ALA A 211 -2.78 -1.77 17.67
N PRO A 212 -2.10 -1.84 16.52
CA PRO A 212 -1.98 -0.74 15.58
C PRO A 212 -3.31 -0.33 14.97
N ASP A 213 -3.42 0.93 14.54
CA ASP A 213 -4.45 1.35 13.61
C ASP A 213 -4.12 0.83 12.21
N ILE A 214 -5.14 0.51 11.41
CA ILE A 214 -4.98 -0.14 10.11
C ILE A 214 -5.70 0.67 9.04
N VAL A 215 -5.02 0.95 7.93
CA VAL A 215 -5.64 1.40 6.67
C VAL A 215 -5.47 0.29 5.65
N PHE A 216 -6.57 -0.20 5.08
CA PHE A 216 -6.54 -1.31 4.15
C PHE A 216 -7.50 -1.12 2.99
N GLU A 217 -7.15 -1.73 1.85
CA GLU A 217 -8.02 -1.72 0.68
C GLU A 217 -9.09 -2.82 0.80
N PHE A 218 -10.31 -2.51 0.38
CA PHE A 218 -11.37 -3.48 0.16
C PHE A 218 -11.84 -3.37 -1.30
N VAL A 219 -11.75 -4.47 -2.01
CA VAL A 219 -12.24 -4.61 -3.39
C VAL A 219 -13.00 -5.91 -3.50
N ASP A 220 -14.31 -5.85 -3.68
CA ASP A 220 -15.20 -7.02 -3.66
C ASP A 220 -14.80 -8.13 -4.65
N TRP A 221 -14.52 -7.75 -5.90
CA TRP A 221 -14.12 -8.71 -6.92
C TRP A 221 -12.72 -9.30 -6.67
N ALA A 222 -11.79 -8.55 -6.06
CA ALA A 222 -10.45 -9.02 -5.76
C ALA A 222 -10.49 -10.04 -4.61
N GLU A 223 -11.16 -9.69 -3.52
CA GLU A 223 -11.39 -10.59 -2.38
C GLU A 223 -12.18 -11.83 -2.81
N GLY A 224 -13.20 -11.68 -3.67
CA GLY A 224 -13.98 -12.80 -4.22
C GLY A 224 -13.21 -13.76 -5.13
N ASN A 225 -12.05 -13.34 -5.67
CA ASN A 225 -11.14 -14.20 -6.43
C ASN A 225 -10.01 -14.79 -5.58
N ALA A 226 -9.88 -14.38 -4.33
CA ALA A 226 -8.88 -14.94 -3.42
C ALA A 226 -9.34 -16.34 -2.91
N LYS A 227 -8.40 -17.28 -2.87
CA LYS A 227 -8.69 -18.68 -2.53
C LYS A 227 -9.07 -18.82 -1.05
N GLY A 228 -10.18 -19.53 -0.78
CA GLY A 228 -10.53 -19.98 0.56
C GLY A 228 -11.16 -18.91 1.46
N ILE A 229 -11.61 -17.80 0.89
CA ILE A 229 -12.31 -16.73 1.60
C ILE A 229 -13.59 -16.31 0.88
N GLN A 230 -14.42 -15.58 1.59
CA GLN A 230 -15.61 -14.92 1.06
C GLN A 230 -15.46 -13.39 1.15
N VAL A 231 -16.17 -12.69 0.29
CA VAL A 231 -16.19 -11.22 0.32
C VAL A 231 -16.68 -10.72 1.67
N GLY A 232 -15.84 -9.92 2.34
CA GLY A 232 -16.08 -9.37 3.68
C GLY A 232 -15.32 -10.08 4.80
N ASP A 233 -14.66 -11.23 4.55
CA ASP A 233 -13.93 -11.97 5.58
C ASP A 233 -12.78 -11.15 6.17
N ALA A 234 -12.10 -10.32 5.36
CA ALA A 234 -11.06 -9.41 5.86
C ALA A 234 -11.61 -8.40 6.88
N GLN A 235 -12.82 -7.92 6.68
CA GLN A 235 -13.48 -7.04 7.63
C GLN A 235 -13.95 -7.81 8.87
N GLN A 236 -14.51 -9.01 8.68
CA GLN A 236 -15.06 -9.83 9.76
C GLN A 236 -13.99 -10.20 10.78
N ILE A 237 -12.81 -10.66 10.35
CA ILE A 237 -11.71 -11.01 11.26
C ILE A 237 -11.27 -9.81 12.12
N LEU A 238 -11.26 -8.59 11.58
CA LEU A 238 -10.95 -7.39 12.34
C LEU A 238 -12.04 -7.04 13.37
N LEU A 239 -13.32 -7.20 13.00
CA LEU A 239 -14.44 -7.00 13.92
C LEU A 239 -14.37 -8.01 15.08
N ASP A 240 -14.08 -9.28 14.79
CA ASP A 240 -13.92 -10.36 15.79
C ASP A 240 -12.74 -10.09 16.74
N LEU A 241 -11.69 -9.43 16.26
CA LEU A 241 -10.55 -8.98 17.05
C LEU A 241 -10.82 -7.67 17.82
N GLY A 242 -12.04 -7.13 17.77
CA GLY A 242 -12.48 -5.95 18.52
C GLY A 242 -12.16 -4.61 17.86
N TYR A 243 -11.84 -4.59 16.58
CA TYR A 243 -11.72 -3.35 15.82
C TYR A 243 -13.09 -2.78 15.46
N ARG A 244 -13.16 -1.46 15.32
CA ARG A 244 -14.24 -0.76 14.63
C ARG A 244 -13.72 -0.34 13.26
N ILE A 245 -14.55 -0.47 12.23
CA ILE A 245 -14.18 -0.19 10.85
C ILE A 245 -14.92 1.06 10.38
N TYR A 246 -14.23 1.90 9.61
CA TYR A 246 -14.71 3.17 9.12
C TYR A 246 -14.38 3.30 7.62
N HIS A 247 -15.18 4.05 6.90
CA HIS A 247 -14.75 4.58 5.61
C HIS A 247 -13.54 5.48 5.83
N PHE A 248 -12.43 5.17 5.18
CA PHE A 248 -11.23 5.97 5.30
C PHE A 248 -11.47 7.39 4.76
N ASN A 249 -11.04 8.36 5.54
CA ASN A 249 -10.96 9.76 5.15
C ASN A 249 -9.63 10.34 5.67
N ASN A 250 -8.97 11.14 4.85
CA ASN A 250 -7.69 11.78 5.21
C ASN A 250 -7.78 12.73 6.43
N LYS A 251 -8.98 12.95 6.96
CA LYS A 251 -9.24 13.68 8.19
C LYS A 251 -10.00 12.77 9.14
N LEU A 252 -9.35 12.33 10.20
CA LEU A 252 -9.94 11.44 11.23
C LEU A 252 -11.37 11.85 11.61
N LYS A 253 -11.59 13.13 11.91
CA LYS A 253 -12.90 13.67 12.33
C LYS A 253 -14.05 13.47 11.33
N HIS A 254 -13.75 13.09 10.09
CA HIS A 254 -14.74 12.85 9.04
C HIS A 254 -14.90 11.37 8.68
N MET A 255 -14.22 10.48 9.40
CA MET A 255 -14.40 9.05 9.19
C MET A 255 -15.77 8.62 9.72
N LYS A 256 -16.50 7.90 8.89
CA LYS A 256 -17.82 7.35 9.23
C LYS A 256 -17.70 5.87 9.53
N GLN A 257 -18.14 5.45 10.71
CA GLN A 257 -18.15 4.04 11.09
C GLN A 257 -19.08 3.25 10.17
N LEU A 258 -18.65 2.06 9.79
CA LEU A 258 -19.48 1.12 9.06
C LEU A 258 -20.51 0.48 10.02
N PRO A 259 -21.76 0.31 9.60
CA PRO A 259 -22.76 -0.40 10.39
C PRO A 259 -22.53 -1.91 10.45
N GLY A 260 -21.66 -2.44 9.60
CA GLY A 260 -21.32 -3.85 9.48
C GLY A 260 -20.36 -4.09 8.30
N VAL A 261 -20.22 -5.35 7.90
CA VAL A 261 -19.38 -5.76 6.78
C VAL A 261 -19.93 -5.27 5.44
N ILE A 262 -19.10 -4.62 4.64
CA ILE A 262 -19.41 -4.26 3.25
C ILE A 262 -19.07 -5.45 2.36
N LYS A 263 -19.96 -5.78 1.42
CA LYS A 263 -19.78 -6.88 0.46
C LYS A 263 -19.72 -6.45 -1.00
N GLN A 264 -19.80 -5.14 -1.28
CA GLN A 264 -19.78 -4.63 -2.64
C GLN A 264 -19.01 -3.31 -2.70
N GLY A 265 -18.27 -3.10 -3.79
CA GLY A 265 -17.58 -1.87 -4.11
C GLY A 265 -16.07 -1.91 -3.86
N PHE A 266 -15.48 -0.72 -3.99
CA PHE A 266 -14.06 -0.46 -3.82
C PHE A 266 -13.89 0.68 -2.81
N PHE A 267 -13.18 0.41 -1.71
CA PHE A 267 -13.00 1.37 -0.62
C PHE A 267 -11.65 1.21 0.05
N MET A 268 -11.04 2.34 0.41
CA MET A 268 -10.06 2.35 1.50
C MET A 268 -10.82 2.39 2.81
N LEU A 269 -10.47 1.49 3.73
CA LEU A 269 -11.07 1.35 5.04
C LEU A 269 -10.05 1.66 6.13
N PHE A 270 -10.53 2.19 7.25
CA PHE A 270 -9.74 2.42 8.45
C PHE A 270 -10.28 1.57 9.59
N ALA A 271 -9.43 0.80 10.24
CA ALA A 271 -9.79 0.00 11.40
C ALA A 271 -8.99 0.43 12.62
N SER A 272 -9.68 0.61 13.75
CA SER A 272 -9.07 1.03 15.01
C SER A 272 -9.82 0.47 16.21
N LYS A 273 -9.07 0.10 17.24
CA LYS A 273 -9.62 -0.20 18.59
C LYS A 273 -9.77 1.06 19.44
N LYS A 274 -8.97 2.07 19.16
CA LYS A 274 -8.82 3.30 19.97
C LYS A 274 -9.71 4.43 19.48
N TYR A 275 -9.79 4.61 18.16
CA TYR A 275 -10.55 5.70 17.56
C TYR A 275 -12.05 5.52 17.81
N LYS A 276 -12.71 6.63 18.21
CA LYS A 276 -14.17 6.74 18.32
C LYS A 276 -14.57 8.03 17.60
N THR A 277 -15.57 7.95 16.72
CA THR A 277 -16.23 9.16 16.20
C THR A 277 -16.73 9.98 17.39
N ARG A 278 -16.41 11.28 17.42
CA ARG A 278 -17.10 12.19 18.32
C ARG A 278 -18.53 12.34 17.78
N GLU A 279 -19.51 11.93 18.59
CA GLU A 279 -20.92 12.20 18.32
C GLU A 279 -21.18 13.69 18.17
#